data_8f231f624da14c083d60971d7fca0809
#
_entry.id   8f231f624da14c083d60971d7fca0809
#
_cell.length_a   1.000
_cell.length_b   1.000
_cell.length_c   1.000
_cell.angle_alpha   90.00
_cell.angle_beta   90.00
_cell.angle_gamma   90.00
#
_symmetry.space_group_name_H-M   'P 1'
#
loop_
_entity.id
_entity.type
_entity.pdbx_description
1 polymer ?
#
loop_
_entity_poly.entity_id
_entity_poly.type
_entity_poly.pdbx_seq_one_letter_code
_entity_poly.pdbx_strand_id
1 'polypeptide(L)'
;MNKTVFFNKFRRLFGFVLTISLLGNVFAASAQNARISIKMENVPISQVIKEIENQTRYLFINKGVDTKNKVSINAVQKTIQDVLAQLFAGTEIAYRIDESYIILTKKNDAGNPVSVTGKIRDANGNPIVGASVLIQGTTVGVS
;
A
#
# COMPACT_ATOMS: atom_id res chain seq x y z
N MET A 1 -36.76 16.34 50.25
CA MET A 1 -35.77 16.25 49.15
C MET A 1 -36.46 15.55 47.98
N ASN A 2 -36.82 16.30 46.91
CA ASN A 2 -37.73 15.84 45.85
C ASN A 2 -37.04 14.81 44.96
N LYS A 3 -37.46 13.55 45.06
CA LYS A 3 -36.98 12.42 44.23
C LYS A 3 -37.16 12.64 42.72
N THR A 4 -38.16 13.39 42.31
CA THR A 4 -38.47 13.72 40.92
C THR A 4 -37.43 14.65 40.25
N VAL A 5 -36.80 15.56 40.99
CA VAL A 5 -35.78 16.48 40.46
C VAL A 5 -34.46 15.74 40.21
N PHE A 6 -34.14 14.79 41.07
CA PHE A 6 -32.94 13.94 40.96
C PHE A 6 -33.03 13.02 39.74
N PHE A 7 -34.20 12.40 39.49
CA PHE A 7 -34.45 11.50 38.38
C PHE A 7 -34.38 12.22 37.00
N ASN A 8 -34.87 13.46 36.93
CA ASN A 8 -34.81 14.24 35.68
C ASN A 8 -33.42 14.75 35.36
N LYS A 9 -32.59 15.08 36.34
CA LYS A 9 -31.17 15.41 36.14
C LYS A 9 -30.38 14.19 35.69
N PHE A 10 -30.63 13.02 36.27
CA PHE A 10 -29.98 11.77 35.90
C PHE A 10 -30.33 11.31 34.46
N ARG A 11 -31.59 11.46 34.06
CA ARG A 11 -32.07 11.14 32.69
C ARG A 11 -31.46 12.06 31.63
N ARG A 12 -31.25 13.34 31.95
CA ARG A 12 -30.58 14.30 31.07
C ARG A 12 -29.08 14.03 30.94
N LEU A 13 -28.43 13.65 32.06
CA LEU A 13 -27.02 13.31 32.07
C LEU A 13 -26.75 11.99 31.32
N PHE A 14 -27.61 11.00 31.48
CA PHE A 14 -27.51 9.70 30.78
C PHE A 14 -27.80 9.82 29.29
N GLY A 15 -28.75 10.67 28.88
CA GLY A 15 -28.99 10.99 27.47
C GLY A 15 -27.83 11.71 26.79
N PHE A 16 -27.12 12.60 27.53
CA PHE A 16 -25.96 13.32 27.01
C PHE A 16 -24.73 12.43 26.85
N VAL A 17 -24.51 11.48 27.77
CA VAL A 17 -23.41 10.51 27.68
C VAL A 17 -23.65 9.49 26.56
N LEU A 18 -24.89 9.07 26.32
CA LEU A 18 -25.25 8.14 25.25
C LEU A 18 -25.09 8.77 23.86
N THR A 19 -25.38 10.08 23.69
CA THR A 19 -25.19 10.78 22.41
C THR A 19 -23.73 11.03 22.06
N ILE A 20 -22.85 11.22 23.02
CA ILE A 20 -21.39 11.37 22.79
C ILE A 20 -20.76 10.03 22.38
N SER A 21 -21.28 8.90 22.89
CA SER A 21 -20.79 7.55 22.55
C SER A 21 -21.08 7.13 21.09
N LEU A 22 -22.10 7.72 20.44
CA LEU A 22 -22.45 7.40 19.04
C LEU A 22 -21.62 8.19 18.01
N LEU A 23 -20.92 9.25 18.40
CA LEU A 23 -20.10 10.07 17.50
C LEU A 23 -18.64 9.58 17.37
N GLY A 24 -18.25 8.55 18.11
CA GLY A 24 -16.85 8.06 18.18
C GLY A 24 -16.42 7.07 17.10
N ASN A 25 -17.29 6.57 16.23
CA ASN A 25 -16.97 5.43 15.36
C ASN A 25 -16.90 5.72 13.85
N VAL A 26 -16.74 6.96 13.42
CA VAL A 26 -16.77 7.30 11.98
C VAL A 26 -15.38 7.53 11.37
N PHE A 27 -14.29 7.37 12.13
CA PHE A 27 -12.94 7.72 11.63
C PHE A 27 -12.07 6.56 11.13
N ALA A 28 -12.56 5.33 11.08
CA ALA A 28 -11.72 4.17 10.74
C ALA A 28 -11.77 3.72 9.27
N ALA A 29 -12.66 4.28 8.42
CA ALA A 29 -12.88 3.75 7.06
C ALA A 29 -12.32 4.61 5.92
N SER A 30 -11.64 5.73 6.19
CA SER A 30 -11.28 6.70 5.15
C SER A 30 -9.86 6.55 4.57
N ALA A 31 -9.05 5.60 5.04
CA ALA A 31 -7.64 5.51 4.61
C ALA A 31 -7.44 4.85 3.23
N GLN A 32 -8.43 4.08 2.74
CA GLN A 32 -8.31 3.35 1.46
C GLN A 32 -8.91 4.07 0.25
N ASN A 33 -9.60 5.19 0.43
CA ASN A 33 -10.29 5.91 -0.63
C ASN A 33 -9.79 7.35 -0.85
N ALA A 34 -8.52 7.64 -0.54
CA ALA A 34 -7.93 8.92 -0.90
C ALA A 34 -8.05 9.11 -2.42
N ARG A 35 -8.77 10.17 -2.82
CA ARG A 35 -8.93 10.51 -4.22
C ARG A 35 -7.84 11.49 -4.62
N ILE A 36 -7.22 11.22 -5.76
CA ILE A 36 -6.09 11.94 -6.30
C ILE A 36 -6.54 12.73 -7.52
N SER A 37 -6.04 13.96 -7.64
CA SER A 37 -6.26 14.78 -8.83
C SER A 37 -4.93 15.24 -9.38
N ILE A 38 -4.56 14.74 -10.57
CA ILE A 38 -3.32 15.04 -11.26
C ILE A 38 -3.63 15.39 -12.71
N LYS A 39 -3.18 16.55 -13.16
CA LYS A 39 -3.19 16.93 -14.57
C LYS A 39 -1.79 17.38 -14.97
N MET A 40 -1.11 16.58 -15.75
CA MET A 40 0.24 16.85 -16.24
C MET A 40 0.36 16.40 -17.71
N GLU A 41 1.10 17.18 -18.51
CA GLU A 41 1.27 16.92 -19.94
C GLU A 41 2.76 16.89 -20.28
N ASN A 42 3.16 15.83 -21.00
CA ASN A 42 4.51 15.66 -21.53
C ASN A 42 5.62 15.75 -20.46
N VAL A 43 5.39 15.18 -19.29
CA VAL A 43 6.33 15.18 -18.16
C VAL A 43 6.94 13.77 -17.96
N PRO A 44 8.15 13.67 -17.38
CA PRO A 44 8.71 12.37 -17.01
C PRO A 44 7.82 11.65 -16.00
N ILE A 45 7.75 10.32 -16.09
CA ILE A 45 7.04 9.46 -15.11
C ILE A 45 7.48 9.77 -13.68
N SER A 46 8.78 10.02 -13.46
CA SER A 46 9.32 10.39 -12.15
C SER A 46 8.69 11.65 -11.54
N GLN A 47 8.27 12.60 -12.37
CA GLN A 47 7.59 13.81 -11.90
C GLN A 47 6.14 13.51 -11.47
N VAL A 48 5.44 12.65 -12.21
CA VAL A 48 4.10 12.19 -11.82
C VAL A 48 4.16 11.38 -10.53
N ILE A 49 5.15 10.51 -10.38
CA ILE A 49 5.41 9.73 -9.15
C ILE A 49 5.55 10.69 -7.96
N LYS A 50 6.39 11.70 -8.08
CA LYS A 50 6.60 12.69 -7.01
C LYS A 50 5.31 13.40 -6.62
N GLU A 51 4.45 13.70 -7.59
CA GLU A 51 3.15 14.32 -7.32
C GLU A 51 2.20 13.37 -6.59
N ILE A 52 2.20 12.07 -6.93
CA ILE A 52 1.44 11.07 -6.19
C ILE A 52 1.92 10.95 -4.75
N GLU A 53 3.24 10.93 -4.52
CA GLU A 53 3.83 10.89 -3.18
C GLU A 53 3.45 12.12 -2.34
N ASN A 54 3.40 13.31 -2.96
CA ASN A 54 2.99 14.55 -2.30
C ASN A 54 1.51 14.55 -1.87
N GLN A 55 0.62 13.92 -2.65
CA GLN A 55 -0.81 13.88 -2.40
C GLN A 55 -1.26 12.69 -1.54
N THR A 56 -0.37 11.72 -1.31
CA THR A 56 -0.71 10.45 -0.65
C THR A 56 0.34 10.06 0.39
N ARG A 57 0.11 8.93 1.06
CA ARG A 57 1.10 8.30 1.95
C ARG A 57 1.90 7.20 1.26
N TYR A 58 1.68 6.99 -0.03
CA TYR A 58 2.43 5.99 -0.79
C TYR A 58 3.84 6.49 -1.10
N LEU A 59 4.80 5.56 -1.03
CA LEU A 59 6.19 5.75 -1.43
C LEU A 59 6.53 4.78 -2.54
N PHE A 60 7.24 5.26 -3.56
CA PHE A 60 7.61 4.42 -4.68
C PHE A 60 8.99 3.79 -4.50
N ILE A 61 9.06 2.47 -4.74
CA ILE A 61 10.31 1.70 -4.78
C ILE A 61 10.57 1.31 -6.23
N ASN A 62 11.60 1.89 -6.84
CA ASN A 62 12.00 1.59 -8.21
C ASN A 62 13.01 0.43 -8.24
N LYS A 63 12.62 -0.69 -8.83
CA LYS A 63 13.49 -1.86 -9.05
C LYS A 63 13.98 -1.91 -10.51
N GLY A 64 14.73 -0.89 -10.93
CA GLY A 64 15.42 -0.87 -12.22
C GLY A 64 14.56 -0.54 -13.44
N VAL A 65 13.43 0.17 -13.25
CA VAL A 65 12.63 0.68 -14.37
C VAL A 65 13.06 2.10 -14.77
N ASP A 66 12.95 2.41 -16.06
CA ASP A 66 13.19 3.76 -16.55
C ASP A 66 11.95 4.63 -16.34
N THR A 67 12.09 5.67 -15.53
CA THR A 67 11.04 6.65 -15.23
C THR A 67 11.26 8.01 -15.92
N LYS A 68 12.21 8.09 -16.86
CA LYS A 68 12.51 9.31 -17.64
C LYS A 68 11.55 9.47 -18.83
N ASN A 69 10.91 8.39 -19.27
CA ASN A 69 9.93 8.43 -20.34
C ASN A 69 8.82 9.41 -20.01
N LYS A 70 8.43 10.21 -21.02
CA LYS A 70 7.43 11.24 -20.87
C LYS A 70 6.03 10.67 -21.05
N VAL A 71 5.12 11.13 -20.19
CA VAL A 71 3.71 10.75 -20.17
C VAL A 71 2.83 11.97 -20.00
N SER A 72 1.56 11.83 -20.41
CA SER A 72 0.51 12.78 -20.07
C SER A 72 -0.55 12.05 -19.27
N ILE A 73 -0.98 12.65 -18.18
CA ILE A 73 -2.01 12.11 -17.29
C ILE A 73 -3.04 13.18 -16.95
N ASN A 74 -4.31 12.79 -17.03
CA ASN A 74 -5.44 13.59 -16.57
C ASN A 74 -6.34 12.71 -15.71
N ALA A 75 -6.15 12.79 -14.42
CA ALA A 75 -6.90 12.06 -13.40
C ALA A 75 -7.57 13.08 -12.48
N VAL A 76 -8.89 13.07 -12.40
CA VAL A 76 -9.67 13.95 -11.50
C VAL A 76 -10.44 13.07 -10.55
N GLN A 77 -10.20 13.24 -9.24
CA GLN A 77 -10.88 12.49 -8.18
C GLN A 77 -10.82 10.96 -8.38
N LYS A 78 -9.66 10.45 -8.81
CA LYS A 78 -9.43 9.02 -9.08
C LYS A 78 -8.82 8.30 -7.88
N THR A 79 -9.04 7.00 -7.79
CA THR A 79 -8.34 6.14 -6.81
C THR A 79 -6.87 5.98 -7.20
N ILE A 80 -6.03 5.59 -6.25
CA ILE A 80 -4.60 5.31 -6.55
C ILE A 80 -4.47 4.21 -7.61
N GLN A 81 -5.31 3.18 -7.56
CA GLN A 81 -5.32 2.09 -8.53
C GLN A 81 -5.61 2.60 -9.95
N ASP A 82 -6.64 3.45 -10.10
CA ASP A 82 -7.00 4.03 -11.40
C ASP A 82 -5.89 4.92 -11.96
N VAL A 83 -5.26 5.73 -11.09
CA VAL A 83 -4.14 6.61 -11.46
C VAL A 83 -2.94 5.78 -11.93
N LEU A 84 -2.56 4.73 -11.20
CA LEU A 84 -1.45 3.85 -11.57
C LEU A 84 -1.75 3.07 -12.86
N ALA A 85 -2.98 2.57 -13.02
CA ALA A 85 -3.40 1.89 -14.24
C ALA A 85 -3.30 2.81 -15.46
N GLN A 86 -3.70 4.07 -15.32
CA GLN A 86 -3.58 5.08 -16.38
C GLN A 86 -2.11 5.46 -16.65
N LEU A 87 -1.33 5.70 -15.59
CA LEU A 87 0.07 6.13 -15.68
C LEU A 87 0.95 5.11 -16.38
N PHE A 88 0.75 3.81 -16.07
CA PHE A 88 1.58 2.74 -16.62
C PHE A 88 0.94 2.00 -17.81
N ALA A 89 -0.22 2.46 -18.30
CA ALA A 89 -0.83 1.95 -19.52
C ALA A 89 0.14 2.14 -20.69
N GLY A 90 0.35 1.06 -21.46
CA GLY A 90 1.25 1.09 -22.64
C GLY A 90 2.75 1.19 -22.33
N THR A 91 3.15 1.17 -21.06
CA THR A 91 4.57 1.14 -20.65
C THR A 91 5.03 -0.30 -20.35
N GLU A 92 6.36 -0.51 -20.32
CA GLU A 92 6.98 -1.77 -19.88
C GLU A 92 7.14 -1.86 -18.35
N ILE A 93 6.42 -1.01 -17.60
CA ILE A 93 6.45 -0.97 -16.14
C ILE A 93 5.27 -1.75 -15.58
N ALA A 94 5.55 -2.70 -14.71
CA ALA A 94 4.59 -3.35 -13.83
C ALA A 94 4.67 -2.73 -12.43
N TYR A 95 3.56 -2.76 -11.70
CA TYR A 95 3.53 -2.26 -10.33
C TYR A 95 2.79 -3.22 -9.40
N ARG A 96 3.15 -3.19 -8.13
CA ARG A 96 2.47 -3.87 -7.03
C ARG A 96 2.33 -2.91 -5.86
N ILE A 97 1.15 -2.85 -5.28
CA ILE A 97 0.90 -2.10 -4.04
C ILE A 97 1.08 -3.07 -2.87
N ASP A 98 1.92 -2.67 -1.92
CA ASP A 98 2.26 -3.44 -0.73
C ASP A 98 2.19 -2.47 0.47
N GLU A 99 1.09 -2.51 1.20
CA GLU A 99 0.77 -1.56 2.28
C GLU A 99 0.86 -0.09 1.80
N SER A 100 1.90 0.62 2.22
CA SER A 100 2.18 2.02 1.84
C SER A 100 3.24 2.15 0.75
N TYR A 101 3.68 1.06 0.16
CA TYR A 101 4.69 1.06 -0.89
C TYR A 101 4.10 0.67 -2.24
N ILE A 102 4.56 1.35 -3.29
CA ILE A 102 4.27 1.01 -4.68
C ILE A 102 5.59 0.57 -5.31
N ILE A 103 5.71 -0.72 -5.56
CA ILE A 103 6.93 -1.33 -6.09
C ILE A 103 6.83 -1.39 -7.61
N LEU A 104 7.77 -0.75 -8.29
CA LEU A 104 7.87 -0.74 -9.75
C LEU A 104 8.90 -1.78 -10.20
N THR A 105 8.52 -2.60 -11.17
CA THR A 105 9.36 -3.62 -11.82
C THR A 105 9.18 -3.57 -13.33
N LYS A 106 10.08 -4.16 -14.08
CA LYS A 106 9.84 -4.40 -15.52
C LYS A 106 8.75 -5.46 -15.68
N LYS A 107 7.90 -5.33 -16.70
CA LYS A 107 6.83 -6.30 -16.97
C LYS A 107 7.37 -7.73 -17.16
N ASN A 108 8.52 -7.87 -17.78
CA ASN A 108 9.16 -9.17 -18.00
C ASN A 108 9.69 -9.80 -16.69
N ASP A 109 9.93 -8.96 -15.65
CA ASP A 109 10.41 -9.41 -14.35
C ASP A 109 9.25 -9.59 -13.34
N ALA A 110 8.07 -9.06 -13.65
CA ALA A 110 6.91 -9.04 -12.73
C ALA A 110 6.28 -10.44 -12.49
N GLY A 111 6.69 -11.44 -13.22
CA GLY A 111 6.21 -12.82 -13.08
C GLY A 111 7.31 -13.87 -13.11
N ASN A 112 8.56 -13.46 -13.23
CA ASN A 112 9.65 -14.42 -13.20
C ASN A 112 9.96 -14.83 -11.76
N PRO A 113 9.89 -16.13 -11.43
CA PRO A 113 10.34 -16.61 -10.15
C PRO A 113 11.82 -16.28 -9.99
N VAL A 114 12.19 -15.63 -8.88
CA VAL A 114 13.60 -15.46 -8.54
C VAL A 114 14.15 -16.84 -8.20
N SER A 115 14.96 -17.41 -9.10
CA SER A 115 15.67 -18.65 -8.81
C SER A 115 16.89 -18.34 -7.94
N VAL A 116 16.88 -18.82 -6.72
CA VAL A 116 18.04 -18.78 -5.82
C VAL A 116 18.66 -20.16 -5.81
N THR A 117 19.91 -20.27 -6.26
CA THR A 117 20.68 -21.51 -6.20
C THR A 117 21.82 -21.38 -5.18
N GLY A 118 22.08 -22.43 -4.43
CA GLY A 118 23.13 -22.44 -3.41
C GLY A 118 23.56 -23.85 -3.05
N LYS A 119 24.63 -23.97 -2.29
CA LYS A 119 25.10 -25.22 -1.70
C LYS A 119 25.14 -25.04 -0.19
N ILE A 120 24.52 -25.97 0.55
CA ILE A 120 24.53 -25.97 2.01
C ILE A 120 25.68 -26.90 2.44
N ARG A 121 26.57 -26.39 3.29
CA ARG A 121 27.73 -27.10 3.80
C ARG A 121 27.80 -26.94 5.32
N ASP A 122 28.41 -27.94 5.98
CA ASP A 122 28.75 -27.86 7.39
C ASP A 122 29.97 -26.93 7.63
N ALA A 123 30.36 -26.75 8.89
CA ALA A 123 31.51 -25.94 9.28
C ALA A 123 32.85 -26.50 8.73
N ASN A 124 32.91 -27.76 8.32
CA ASN A 124 34.09 -28.41 7.72
C ASN A 124 34.05 -28.35 6.18
N GLY A 125 33.02 -27.77 5.59
CA GLY A 125 32.87 -27.62 4.14
C GLY A 125 32.19 -28.79 3.44
N ASN A 126 31.72 -29.82 4.18
CA ASN A 126 31.02 -30.96 3.59
C ASN A 126 29.57 -30.63 3.25
N PRO A 127 29.03 -31.18 2.16
CA PRO A 127 27.63 -30.95 1.80
C PRO A 127 26.70 -31.61 2.83
N ILE A 128 25.68 -30.87 3.27
CA ILE A 128 24.63 -31.38 4.16
C ILE A 128 23.52 -31.98 3.32
N VAL A 129 23.33 -33.30 3.42
CA VAL A 129 22.24 -34.00 2.72
C VAL A 129 20.94 -33.88 3.53
N GLY A 130 19.82 -33.59 2.86
CA GLY A 130 18.52 -33.49 3.50
C GLY A 130 18.26 -32.16 4.24
N ALA A 131 19.07 -31.14 4.00
CA ALA A 131 18.81 -29.80 4.54
C ALA A 131 17.60 -29.16 3.84
N SER A 132 16.66 -28.67 4.64
CA SER A 132 15.53 -27.89 4.12
C SER A 132 15.84 -26.40 4.17
N VAL A 133 15.55 -25.70 3.08
CA VAL A 133 15.67 -24.23 2.98
C VAL A 133 14.29 -23.65 2.83
N LEU A 134 13.92 -22.75 3.74
CA LEU A 134 12.64 -22.05 3.75
C LEU A 134 12.87 -20.56 3.49
N ILE A 135 12.00 -19.95 2.69
CA ILE A 135 11.98 -18.49 2.56
C ILE A 135 11.37 -17.92 3.83
N GLN A 136 12.11 -17.07 4.54
CA GLN A 136 11.66 -16.46 5.78
C GLN A 136 10.31 -15.74 5.58
N GLY A 137 9.35 -16.04 6.44
CA GLY A 137 7.99 -15.45 6.37
C GLY A 137 7.03 -16.14 5.38
N THR A 138 7.41 -17.30 4.83
CA THR A 138 6.58 -18.09 3.92
C THR A 138 6.58 -19.57 4.27
N THR A 139 5.68 -20.35 3.66
CA THR A 139 5.69 -21.83 3.69
C THR A 139 6.42 -22.44 2.47
N VAL A 140 7.06 -21.59 1.65
CA VAL A 140 7.74 -22.03 0.42
C VAL A 140 9.18 -22.41 0.76
N GLY A 141 9.57 -23.65 0.42
CA GLY A 141 10.90 -24.19 0.65
C GLY A 141 11.23 -25.37 -0.26
N VAL A 142 12.48 -25.80 -0.19
CA VAL A 142 13.02 -27.00 -0.88
C VAL A 142 13.82 -27.83 0.10
N SER A 143 13.82 -29.12 -0.09
CA SER A 143 14.62 -30.10 0.68
C SER A 143 15.47 -30.96 -0.25
#